data_59171bc7bcd9e7496552f32afe8791c6
#
_entry.id   59171bc7bcd9e7496552f32afe8791c6
#
_cell.length_a   1.000
_cell.length_b   1.000
_cell.length_c   1.000
_cell.angle_alpha   90.00
_cell.angle_beta   90.00
_cell.angle_gamma   90.00
#
_symmetry.space_group_name_H-M   'P 1'
#
loop_
_entity.id
_entity.type
_entity.pdbx_description
1 polymer ?
#
loop_
_entity_poly.entity_id
_entity_poly.type
_entity_poly.pdbx_seq_one_letter_code
_entity_poly.pdbx_strand_id
1 'polypeptide(L)'
;TCTLDFWAALLLAASGTVYRLFGHSPEQEAFPILSLLVAIAMSTIAQRMLRLDEGRAILRYRLLPIAGWKLLVVQDTVFLLLVGIMVLPLNLQAGLAFSFVAIALGRYPSLKQQAGQRRWRFVGGDPRFGVAQVLLGGVAGIGAARIGLSMLAYAFILYLGSVRLGEALWKRSLIS
;
A
#
# COMPACT_ATOMS: atom_id res chain seq x y z
N THR A 1 -5.90 6.92 -14.61
CA THR A 1 -5.87 5.62 -15.32
C THR A 1 -5.69 4.51 -14.31
N CYS A 2 -6.74 3.67 -14.13
CA CYS A 2 -6.63 2.49 -13.29
C CYS A 2 -5.59 1.54 -13.88
N THR A 3 -4.62 1.14 -13.05
CA THR A 3 -3.56 0.21 -13.47
C THR A 3 -4.12 -1.21 -13.56
N LEU A 4 -3.46 -2.08 -14.33
CA LEU A 4 -3.81 -3.50 -14.42
C LEU A 4 -3.83 -4.16 -13.02
N ASP A 5 -2.93 -3.73 -12.15
CA ASP A 5 -2.83 -4.22 -10.76
C ASP A 5 -4.10 -3.92 -9.94
N PHE A 6 -4.73 -2.75 -10.16
CA PHE A 6 -5.99 -2.40 -9.51
C PHE A 6 -7.12 -3.34 -9.95
N TRP A 7 -7.23 -3.61 -11.25
CA TRP A 7 -8.24 -4.52 -11.77
C TRP A 7 -8.02 -5.96 -11.29
N ALA A 8 -6.76 -6.40 -11.24
CA ALA A 8 -6.42 -7.71 -10.68
C ALA A 8 -6.82 -7.81 -9.20
N ALA A 9 -6.52 -6.78 -8.39
CA ALA A 9 -6.92 -6.73 -6.99
C ALA A 9 -8.45 -6.78 -6.83
N LEU A 10 -9.18 -6.03 -7.67
CA LEU A 10 -10.64 -5.99 -7.65
C LEU A 10 -11.25 -7.35 -8.00
N LEU A 11 -10.73 -8.00 -9.05
CA LEU A 11 -11.17 -9.33 -9.46
C LEU A 11 -10.90 -10.38 -8.37
N LEU A 12 -9.71 -10.36 -7.75
CA LEU A 12 -9.38 -11.24 -6.64
C LEU A 12 -10.28 -11.01 -5.43
N ALA A 13 -10.55 -9.77 -5.07
CA ALA A 13 -11.44 -9.43 -3.97
C ALA A 13 -12.87 -9.88 -4.25
N ALA A 14 -13.38 -9.63 -5.47
CA ALA A 14 -14.72 -10.03 -5.88
C ALA A 14 -14.87 -11.57 -5.90
N SER A 15 -13.90 -12.28 -6.52
CA SER A 15 -13.93 -13.76 -6.57
C SER A 15 -13.86 -14.38 -5.18
N GLY A 16 -13.01 -13.86 -4.31
CA GLY A 16 -12.93 -14.33 -2.92
C GLY A 16 -14.21 -14.05 -2.12
N THR A 17 -14.86 -12.91 -2.36
CA THR A 17 -16.15 -12.58 -1.74
C THR A 17 -17.26 -13.53 -2.23
N VAL A 18 -17.32 -13.79 -3.53
CA VAL A 18 -18.28 -14.76 -4.12
C VAL A 18 -18.04 -16.15 -3.55
N TYR A 19 -16.78 -16.58 -3.46
CA TYR A 19 -16.42 -17.86 -2.87
C TYR A 19 -16.86 -17.96 -1.40
N ARG A 20 -16.73 -16.88 -0.63
CA ARG A 20 -17.17 -16.82 0.76
C ARG A 20 -18.69 -16.93 0.91
N LEU A 21 -19.45 -16.30 0.01
CA LEU A 21 -20.91 -16.22 0.10
C LEU A 21 -21.60 -17.47 -0.47
N PHE A 22 -21.04 -18.06 -1.52
CA PHE A 22 -21.69 -19.11 -2.29
C PHE A 22 -20.94 -20.45 -2.26
N GLY A 23 -19.75 -20.52 -1.67
CA GLY A 23 -18.99 -21.77 -1.55
C GLY A 23 -19.65 -22.74 -0.58
N HIS A 24 -19.76 -24.01 -0.95
CA HIS A 24 -20.43 -25.07 -0.16
C HIS A 24 -19.71 -25.40 1.17
N SER A 25 -18.44 -25.14 1.28
CA SER A 25 -17.61 -25.26 2.51
C SER A 25 -16.32 -24.48 2.33
N PRO A 26 -16.39 -23.15 2.46
CA PRO A 26 -15.21 -22.32 2.18
C PRO A 26 -14.13 -22.59 3.23
N GLU A 27 -12.95 -22.96 2.79
CA GLU A 27 -11.78 -23.14 3.64
C GLU A 27 -11.40 -21.80 4.29
N GLN A 28 -11.47 -21.74 5.59
CA GLN A 28 -11.20 -20.51 6.34
C GLN A 28 -9.75 -20.03 6.18
N GLU A 29 -8.81 -20.91 5.94
CA GLU A 29 -7.41 -20.60 5.70
C GLU A 29 -7.14 -19.95 4.33
N ALA A 30 -8.07 -20.11 3.37
CA ALA A 30 -7.95 -19.48 2.06
C ALA A 30 -8.13 -17.95 2.11
N PHE A 31 -8.94 -17.43 3.05
CA PHE A 31 -9.26 -16.00 3.10
C PHE A 31 -8.07 -15.10 3.46
N PRO A 32 -7.21 -15.44 4.43
CA PRO A 32 -5.97 -14.69 4.66
C PRO A 32 -5.07 -14.66 3.43
N ILE A 33 -4.94 -15.78 2.71
CA ILE A 33 -4.12 -15.89 1.49
C ILE A 33 -4.68 -14.97 0.39
N LEU A 34 -5.99 -15.04 0.14
CA LEU A 34 -6.65 -14.17 -0.83
C LEU A 34 -6.51 -12.69 -0.46
N SER A 35 -6.67 -12.37 0.82
CA SER A 35 -6.45 -11.01 1.34
C SER A 35 -5.03 -10.51 1.08
N LEU A 36 -4.02 -11.37 1.26
CA LEU A 36 -2.62 -11.04 0.96
C LEU A 36 -2.41 -10.84 -0.53
N LEU A 37 -2.98 -11.68 -1.39
CA LEU A 37 -2.87 -11.53 -2.85
C LEU A 37 -3.47 -10.19 -3.33
N VAL A 38 -4.63 -9.80 -2.78
CA VAL A 38 -5.22 -8.48 -3.04
C VAL A 38 -4.28 -7.36 -2.59
N ALA A 39 -3.73 -7.45 -1.38
CA ALA A 39 -2.82 -6.44 -0.86
C ALA A 39 -1.48 -6.40 -1.61
N ILE A 40 -0.96 -7.53 -2.10
CA ILE A 40 0.22 -7.60 -2.98
C ILE A 40 -0.06 -6.89 -4.31
N ALA A 41 -1.19 -7.16 -4.95
CA ALA A 41 -1.56 -6.49 -6.19
C ALA A 41 -1.67 -4.96 -6.01
N MET A 42 -2.14 -4.51 -4.83
CA MET A 42 -2.21 -3.08 -4.50
C MET A 42 -0.87 -2.46 -4.08
N SER A 43 0.15 -3.25 -3.74
CA SER A 43 1.43 -2.74 -3.21
C SER A 43 2.19 -1.86 -4.20
N THR A 44 2.05 -2.10 -5.50
CA THR A 44 2.64 -1.27 -6.56
C THR A 44 2.08 0.14 -6.57
N ILE A 45 0.81 0.29 -6.18
CA ILE A 45 0.15 1.60 -6.04
C ILE A 45 0.78 2.36 -4.87
N ALA A 46 1.08 1.69 -3.74
CA ALA A 46 1.73 2.32 -2.59
C ALA A 46 3.08 2.95 -2.94
N GLN A 47 3.85 2.36 -3.86
CA GLN A 47 5.12 2.93 -4.34
C GLN A 47 4.95 4.18 -5.21
N ARG A 48 3.74 4.41 -5.73
CA ARG A 48 3.45 5.49 -6.67
C ARG A 48 2.55 6.58 -6.10
N MET A 49 2.04 6.41 -4.90
CA MET A 49 1.02 7.30 -4.34
C MET A 49 1.44 8.78 -4.32
N LEU A 50 2.72 9.05 -4.04
CA LEU A 50 3.26 10.41 -3.99
C LEU A 50 3.89 10.85 -5.31
N ARG A 51 4.02 9.94 -6.27
CA ARG A 51 4.48 10.20 -7.62
C ARG A 51 3.38 10.86 -8.45
N LEU A 52 2.77 11.87 -7.89
CA LEU A 52 1.80 12.67 -8.58
C LEU A 52 2.52 13.47 -9.66
N ASP A 53 2.42 12.92 -10.86
CA ASP A 53 2.62 13.60 -12.11
C ASP A 53 3.70 14.68 -12.16
N GLU A 54 4.83 14.30 -12.80
CA GLU A 54 5.67 15.27 -13.54
C GLU A 54 5.89 16.58 -12.82
N GLY A 55 6.89 16.67 -11.95
CA GLY A 55 7.49 17.93 -11.45
C GLY A 55 6.57 19.11 -11.05
N ARG A 56 5.48 19.28 -11.78
CA ARG A 56 4.48 20.34 -11.57
C ARG A 56 3.56 20.11 -10.38
N ALA A 57 3.25 18.87 -10.04
CA ALA A 57 2.38 18.58 -8.89
C ALA A 57 3.11 18.84 -7.57
N ILE A 58 4.39 18.49 -7.50
CA ILE A 58 5.24 18.80 -6.34
C ILE A 58 5.33 20.31 -6.15
N LEU A 59 5.45 21.07 -7.23
CA LEU A 59 5.48 22.54 -7.17
C LEU A 59 4.17 23.10 -6.58
N ARG A 60 3.02 22.57 -6.99
CA ARG A 60 1.72 22.96 -6.44
C ARG A 60 1.61 22.65 -4.93
N TYR A 61 2.09 21.48 -4.51
CA TYR A 61 2.11 21.12 -3.08
C TYR A 61 3.09 21.95 -2.27
N ARG A 62 4.19 22.44 -2.87
CA ARG A 62 5.11 23.38 -2.23
C ARG A 62 4.46 24.74 -1.93
N LEU A 63 3.52 25.15 -2.76
CA LEU A 63 2.80 26.42 -2.60
C LEU A 63 1.64 26.34 -1.60
N LEU A 64 1.23 25.14 -1.19
CA LEU A 64 0.18 24.97 -0.19
C LEU A 64 0.77 25.09 1.21
N PRO A 65 0.17 25.91 2.11
CA PRO A 65 0.61 26.06 3.51
C PRO A 65 0.20 24.83 4.35
N ILE A 66 0.45 23.62 3.84
CA ILE A 66 0.06 22.35 4.47
C ILE A 66 1.34 21.62 4.88
N ALA A 67 1.39 21.17 6.13
CA ALA A 67 2.48 20.35 6.61
C ALA A 67 2.55 19.03 5.81
N GLY A 68 3.75 18.65 5.33
CA GLY A 68 3.95 17.49 4.47
C GLY A 68 3.37 16.19 5.04
N TRP A 69 3.46 15.99 6.36
CA TRP A 69 2.90 14.81 7.01
C TRP A 69 1.37 14.71 6.87
N LYS A 70 0.63 15.82 6.80
CA LYS A 70 -0.83 15.80 6.58
C LYS A 70 -1.16 15.27 5.19
N LEU A 71 -0.39 15.68 4.19
CA LEU A 71 -0.55 15.18 2.82
C LEU A 71 -0.29 13.68 2.77
N LEU A 72 0.80 13.21 3.40
CA LEU A 72 1.15 11.79 3.47
C LEU A 72 0.01 10.98 4.10
N VAL A 73 -0.47 11.43 5.27
CA VAL A 73 -1.54 10.72 5.99
C VAL A 73 -2.85 10.68 5.21
N VAL A 74 -3.23 11.77 4.55
CA VAL A 74 -4.46 11.79 3.74
C VAL A 74 -4.39 10.78 2.60
N GLN A 75 -3.28 10.74 1.88
CA GLN A 75 -3.10 9.77 0.78
C GLN A 75 -3.08 8.33 1.28
N ASP A 76 -2.36 8.08 2.37
CA ASP A 76 -2.32 6.75 3.01
C ASP A 76 -3.70 6.31 3.48
N THR A 77 -4.49 7.24 4.05
CA THR A 77 -5.85 6.94 4.50
C THR A 77 -6.75 6.52 3.34
N VAL A 78 -6.69 7.23 2.21
CA VAL A 78 -7.45 6.84 1.01
C VAL A 78 -7.05 5.45 0.53
N PHE A 79 -5.75 5.17 0.48
CA PHE A 79 -5.26 3.84 0.08
C PHE A 79 -5.72 2.75 1.06
N LEU A 80 -5.57 2.98 2.37
CA LEU A 80 -5.98 2.02 3.40
C LEU A 80 -7.48 1.77 3.40
N LEU A 81 -8.31 2.81 3.17
CA LEU A 81 -9.75 2.66 3.02
C LEU A 81 -10.08 1.79 1.80
N LEU A 82 -9.43 2.03 0.67
CA LEU A 82 -9.66 1.30 -0.56
C LEU A 82 -9.28 -0.18 -0.42
N VAL A 83 -8.08 -0.45 0.11
CA VAL A 83 -7.66 -1.82 0.41
C VAL A 83 -8.54 -2.44 1.48
N GLY A 84 -8.87 -1.69 2.55
CA GLY A 84 -9.73 -2.15 3.64
C GLY A 84 -11.09 -2.64 3.14
N ILE A 85 -11.74 -1.89 2.24
CA ILE A 85 -13.00 -2.31 1.62
C ILE A 85 -12.83 -3.62 0.84
N MET A 86 -11.73 -3.75 0.08
CA MET A 86 -11.48 -4.95 -0.74
C MET A 86 -11.20 -6.19 0.12
N VAL A 87 -10.48 -6.05 1.24
CA VAL A 87 -10.08 -7.18 2.09
C VAL A 87 -11.06 -7.45 3.25
N LEU A 88 -12.00 -6.54 3.50
CA LEU A 88 -12.99 -6.68 4.57
C LEU A 88 -13.77 -8.01 4.50
N PRO A 89 -14.26 -8.44 3.34
CA PRO A 89 -14.96 -9.73 3.23
C PRO A 89 -14.01 -10.92 3.31
N LEU A 90 -12.70 -10.75 3.20
CA LEU A 90 -11.69 -11.82 3.21
C LEU A 90 -11.08 -11.96 4.60
N ASN A 91 -10.03 -11.22 4.87
CA ASN A 91 -9.37 -11.11 6.17
C ASN A 91 -8.80 -9.71 6.36
N LEU A 92 -9.53 -8.87 7.09
CA LEU A 92 -9.17 -7.48 7.30
C LEU A 92 -7.81 -7.31 8.00
N GLN A 93 -7.51 -8.15 9.00
CA GLN A 93 -6.28 -8.05 9.78
C GLN A 93 -5.06 -8.35 8.92
N ALA A 94 -5.09 -9.43 8.14
CA ALA A 94 -4.00 -9.80 7.24
C ALA A 94 -3.76 -8.74 6.17
N GLY A 95 -4.82 -8.26 5.52
CA GLY A 95 -4.72 -7.25 4.47
C GLY A 95 -4.23 -5.90 4.97
N LEU A 96 -4.72 -5.42 6.12
CA LEU A 96 -4.26 -4.15 6.69
C LEU A 96 -2.83 -4.23 7.21
N ALA A 97 -2.43 -5.33 7.88
CA ALA A 97 -1.05 -5.49 8.34
C ALA A 97 -0.06 -5.47 7.19
N PHE A 98 -0.35 -6.20 6.10
CA PHE A 98 0.42 -6.11 4.87
C PHE A 98 0.49 -4.68 4.34
N SER A 99 -0.66 -4.00 4.26
CA SER A 99 -0.76 -2.66 3.67
C SER A 99 0.02 -1.61 4.45
N PHE A 100 0.03 -1.66 5.78
CA PHE A 100 0.86 -0.78 6.61
C PHE A 100 2.34 -0.93 6.28
N VAL A 101 2.84 -2.16 6.17
CA VAL A 101 4.22 -2.43 5.80
C VAL A 101 4.50 -2.03 4.36
N ALA A 102 3.58 -2.29 3.43
CA ALA A 102 3.72 -1.92 2.03
C ALA A 102 3.83 -0.40 1.84
N ILE A 103 3.01 0.40 2.56
CA ILE A 103 3.10 1.86 2.56
C ILE A 103 4.44 2.30 3.17
N ALA A 104 4.84 1.73 4.30
CA ALA A 104 6.07 2.10 4.98
C ALA A 104 7.29 1.95 4.08
N LEU A 105 7.40 0.82 3.36
CA LEU A 105 8.48 0.54 2.43
C LEU A 105 8.34 1.31 1.11
N GLY A 106 7.12 1.48 0.61
CA GLY A 106 6.81 2.20 -0.62
C GLY A 106 7.02 3.70 -0.54
N ARG A 107 7.10 4.27 0.66
CA ARG A 107 7.25 5.71 0.88
C ARG A 107 8.57 6.26 0.34
N TYR A 108 9.67 5.56 0.53
CA TYR A 108 10.97 6.00 0.04
C TYR A 108 11.01 6.13 -1.49
N PRO A 109 10.68 5.09 -2.29
CA PRO A 109 10.64 5.23 -3.74
C PRO A 109 9.59 6.20 -4.24
N SER A 110 8.50 6.41 -3.50
CA SER A 110 7.45 7.36 -3.89
C SER A 110 7.89 8.83 -3.71
N LEU A 111 8.75 9.12 -2.75
CA LEU A 111 9.31 10.46 -2.50
C LEU A 111 10.54 10.77 -3.35
N LYS A 112 11.28 9.74 -3.79
CA LYS A 112 12.47 9.92 -4.61
C LYS A 112 12.08 10.26 -6.04
N GLN A 113 12.31 11.49 -6.45
CA GLN A 113 12.16 11.90 -7.85
C GLN A 113 13.10 11.08 -8.74
N GLN A 114 12.56 10.26 -9.60
CA GLN A 114 13.31 9.73 -10.73
C GLN A 114 13.14 10.68 -11.90
N ALA A 115 14.10 11.57 -12.05
CA ALA A 115 14.22 12.38 -13.25
C ALA A 115 14.32 11.47 -14.49
N GLY A 116 13.41 11.60 -15.44
CA GLY A 116 13.66 11.18 -16.82
C GLY A 116 13.15 9.82 -17.28
N GLN A 117 12.37 9.06 -16.54
CA GLN A 117 11.81 7.82 -17.09
C GLN A 117 10.33 7.93 -17.48
N ARG A 118 10.05 8.59 -18.59
CA ARG A 118 8.84 8.35 -19.40
C ARG A 118 8.97 6.96 -20.04
N ARG A 119 8.57 5.90 -19.33
CA ARG A 119 8.38 4.59 -19.96
C ARG A 119 6.99 4.09 -19.61
N TRP A 120 6.26 3.73 -20.66
CA TRP A 120 5.08 2.91 -20.60
C TRP A 120 5.43 1.61 -19.86
N ARG A 121 5.09 1.52 -18.57
CA ARG A 121 5.26 0.29 -17.80
C ARG A 121 3.89 -0.12 -17.31
N PHE A 122 3.45 -1.26 -17.76
CA PHE A 122 2.25 -1.91 -17.26
C PHE A 122 2.38 -2.28 -15.76
N VAL A 123 3.60 -2.49 -15.30
CA VAL A 123 3.94 -2.73 -13.90
C VAL A 123 4.84 -1.59 -13.46
N GLY A 124 4.43 -0.88 -12.45
CA GLY A 124 5.16 0.29 -12.04
C GLY A 124 5.56 0.27 -10.59
N GLY A 125 6.82 0.05 -10.37
CA GLY A 125 7.47 0.17 -9.08
C GLY A 125 8.94 -0.18 -9.22
N ASP A 126 9.75 0.14 -8.21
CA ASP A 126 11.09 -0.39 -8.12
C ASP A 126 11.00 -1.85 -7.66
N PRO A 127 11.51 -2.83 -8.46
CA PRO A 127 11.39 -4.25 -8.13
C PRO A 127 12.03 -4.62 -6.80
N ARG A 128 13.09 -3.90 -6.38
CA ARG A 128 13.76 -4.13 -5.09
C ARG A 128 12.82 -3.85 -3.92
N PHE A 129 12.10 -2.74 -3.99
CA PHE A 129 11.10 -2.40 -2.97
C PHE A 129 9.86 -3.29 -3.09
N GLY A 130 9.49 -3.73 -4.30
CA GLY A 130 8.41 -4.69 -4.52
C GLY A 130 8.69 -6.02 -3.81
N VAL A 131 9.87 -6.59 -3.97
CA VAL A 131 10.27 -7.81 -3.26
C VAL A 131 10.26 -7.62 -1.73
N ALA A 132 10.82 -6.51 -1.23
CA ALA A 132 10.79 -6.20 0.19
C ALA A 132 9.36 -6.06 0.73
N GLN A 133 8.46 -5.43 -0.02
CA GLN A 133 7.04 -5.31 0.36
C GLN A 133 6.35 -6.66 0.44
N VAL A 134 6.60 -7.55 -0.54
CA VAL A 134 6.00 -8.89 -0.55
C VAL A 134 6.52 -9.73 0.61
N LEU A 135 7.83 -9.73 0.87
CA LEU A 135 8.41 -10.51 1.95
C LEU A 135 8.00 -10.00 3.33
N LEU A 136 8.28 -8.73 3.63
CA LEU A 136 8.02 -8.18 4.96
C LEU A 136 6.52 -7.95 5.19
N GLY A 137 5.78 -7.52 4.18
CA GLY A 137 4.33 -7.40 4.23
C GLY A 137 3.66 -8.78 4.36
N GLY A 138 4.16 -9.79 3.65
CA GLY A 138 3.69 -11.17 3.76
C GLY A 138 3.87 -11.73 5.17
N VAL A 139 5.04 -11.55 5.77
CA VAL A 139 5.30 -11.94 7.17
C VAL A 139 4.35 -11.22 8.13
N ALA A 140 4.16 -9.91 7.96
CA ALA A 140 3.26 -9.14 8.80
C ALA A 140 1.79 -9.58 8.62
N GLY A 141 1.36 -9.83 7.40
CA GLY A 141 -0.01 -10.25 7.11
C GLY A 141 -0.32 -11.67 7.59
N ILE A 142 0.59 -12.64 7.35
CA ILE A 142 0.45 -14.01 7.90
C ILE A 142 0.50 -13.95 9.42
N GLY A 143 1.42 -13.18 9.99
CA GLY A 143 1.49 -12.96 11.43
C GLY A 143 0.19 -12.40 12.00
N ALA A 144 -0.42 -11.41 11.35
CA ALA A 144 -1.68 -10.83 11.77
C ALA A 144 -2.85 -11.81 11.65
N ALA A 145 -2.84 -12.69 10.64
CA ALA A 145 -3.85 -13.75 10.51
C ALA A 145 -3.76 -14.80 11.63
N ARG A 146 -2.55 -15.10 12.13
CA ARG A 146 -2.32 -16.14 13.14
C ARG A 146 -2.28 -15.62 14.57
N ILE A 147 -1.63 -14.48 14.78
CA ILE A 147 -1.36 -13.89 16.11
C ILE A 147 -2.40 -12.81 16.45
N GLY A 148 -3.08 -12.27 15.42
CA GLY A 148 -4.14 -11.29 15.59
C GLY A 148 -3.66 -9.84 15.77
N LEU A 149 -4.34 -9.10 16.66
CA LEU A 149 -4.19 -7.66 16.85
C LEU A 149 -2.77 -7.20 17.22
N SER A 150 -1.99 -8.01 17.92
CA SER A 150 -0.62 -7.63 18.32
C SER A 150 0.27 -7.40 17.10
N MET A 151 0.22 -8.31 16.11
CA MET A 151 1.01 -8.16 14.89
C MET A 151 0.53 -6.98 14.03
N LEU A 152 -0.78 -6.74 14.01
CA LEU A 152 -1.34 -5.56 13.37
C LEU A 152 -0.84 -4.26 14.04
N ALA A 153 -0.74 -4.23 15.38
CA ALA A 153 -0.21 -3.10 16.12
C ALA A 153 1.27 -2.84 15.78
N TYR A 154 2.11 -3.87 15.67
CA TYR A 154 3.50 -3.72 15.22
C TYR A 154 3.59 -3.15 13.79
N ALA A 155 2.78 -3.66 12.86
CA ALA A 155 2.73 -3.13 11.51
C ALA A 155 2.30 -1.65 11.48
N PHE A 156 1.35 -1.27 12.33
CA PHE A 156 0.91 0.12 12.49
C PHE A 156 2.00 1.02 13.08
N ILE A 157 2.76 0.54 14.08
CA ILE A 157 3.89 1.30 14.65
C ILE A 157 4.96 1.53 13.58
N LEU A 158 5.30 0.53 12.76
CA LEU A 158 6.21 0.68 11.64
C LEU A 158 5.71 1.73 10.63
N TYR A 159 4.41 1.71 10.33
CA TYR A 159 3.78 2.72 9.49
C TYR A 159 3.94 4.12 10.08
N LEU A 160 3.64 4.33 11.36
CA LEU A 160 3.80 5.63 12.02
C LEU A 160 5.26 6.12 11.98
N GLY A 161 6.22 5.23 12.20
CA GLY A 161 7.65 5.53 12.05
C GLY A 161 7.98 5.99 10.63
N SER A 162 7.39 5.35 9.60
CA SER A 162 7.59 5.73 8.21
C SER A 162 7.02 7.12 7.86
N VAL A 163 5.92 7.53 8.51
CA VAL A 163 5.35 8.89 8.33
C VAL A 163 6.34 9.95 8.80
N ARG A 164 6.96 9.74 9.98
CA ARG A 164 7.98 10.66 10.52
C ARG A 164 9.21 10.75 9.62
N LEU A 165 9.72 9.59 9.15
CA LEU A 165 10.83 9.55 8.20
C LEU A 165 10.46 10.19 6.86
N GLY A 166 9.25 9.96 6.37
CA GLY A 166 8.74 10.57 5.15
C GLY A 166 8.68 12.10 5.23
N GLU A 167 8.26 12.65 6.36
CA GLU A 167 8.27 14.10 6.58
C GLU A 167 9.69 14.67 6.56
N ALA A 168 10.65 13.98 7.16
CA ALA A 168 12.05 14.41 7.15
C ALA A 168 12.63 14.42 5.72
N LEU A 169 12.32 13.40 4.93
CA LEU A 169 12.72 13.33 3.52
C LEU A 169 12.04 14.40 2.68
N TRP A 170 10.75 14.66 2.92
CA TRP A 170 10.01 15.73 2.26
C TRP A 170 10.66 17.10 2.49
N LYS A 171 10.99 17.42 3.75
CA LYS A 171 11.67 18.68 4.08
C LYS A 171 13.02 18.82 3.37
N ARG A 172 13.80 17.73 3.28
CA ARG A 172 15.10 17.74 2.56
C ARG A 172 14.92 17.98 1.05
N SER A 173 13.90 17.38 0.44
CA SER A 173 13.62 17.57 -0.99
C SER A 173 13.13 18.99 -1.35
N LEU A 174 12.75 19.79 -0.34
CA LEU A 174 12.36 21.19 -0.52
C LEU A 174 13.58 22.15 -0.55
N ILE A 175 14.70 21.74 0.02
CA ILE A 175 15.91 22.55 0.18
C ILE A 175 16.91 22.32 -0.98
N SER A 176 16.83 21.18 -1.65
CA SER A 176 17.63 20.85 -2.85
C SER A 176 16.96 21.35 -4.13
#